data_200e93d3ceb5c3ba9b262040e4064b51
#
_entry.id   200e93d3ceb5c3ba9b262040e4064b51
#
_cell.length_a   1.000
_cell.length_b   1.000
_cell.length_c   1.000
_cell.angle_alpha   90.00
_cell.angle_beta   90.00
_cell.angle_gamma   90.00
#
_symmetry.space_group_name_H-M   'P 1'
#
loop_
_entity.id
_entity.type
_entity.pdbx_description
1 polymer ?
#
loop_
_entity_poly.entity_id
_entity_poly.type
_entity_poly.pdbx_seq_one_letter_code
_entity_poly.pdbx_strand_id
1 'polypeptide(L)'
;VNIRQQAIIPAMLDLHTLTHDAAGAFGFWYDDTAPGWLHPVMHLVLVLAPALLVLTLAGQAAWLLRQRFLRGRVPFAPPQFAAGGLEPGLPRYILRTTGPQQKILILFSLTAMPILYLTLELPKQIVNRVFEGGDAAVPVLGFEVSQVSLLFLLCGAYLAAITLNGLNKYWLNIRKGLVAESFVRRLRLAIYRQWRQDQPAERQPAIMPVLGPEVEPVGGFASELLAVPLLQGGTLATILLFMFVQDPILAAAALTVLPLQLIIVPRLQRRVNAVSRKRIREMRLLGGHLDRQLRASGQGALPVARSFRQLQELRLQIHRLKFLAKAINNFLTALTPFLFYSLGGYFVLQERVSLGALVAMLSAHKEFSSPLKDLFRFYQQSEDVRIRYQEIRAFASGSRGAPGPAVAARNQYGPSPAHGNSFTYERKRPS
;
A
#
# COMPACT_ATOMS: atom_id res chain seq x y z
N VAL A 1 28.79 46.42 -42.32
CA VAL A 1 28.73 47.18 -41.07
C VAL A 1 27.54 46.68 -40.28
N ASN A 2 27.71 45.64 -39.48
CA ASN A 2 27.00 45.41 -38.21
C ASN A 2 27.60 44.20 -37.50
N ILE A 3 28.79 44.37 -36.98
CA ILE A 3 29.41 43.52 -35.99
C ILE A 3 29.19 44.27 -34.67
N ARG A 4 28.16 43.94 -33.94
CA ARG A 4 27.99 44.18 -32.49
C ARG A 4 26.55 43.86 -32.09
N GLN A 5 26.35 42.62 -31.74
CA GLN A 5 25.43 42.19 -30.67
C GLN A 5 25.43 40.65 -30.53
N GLN A 6 26.57 40.01 -30.53
CA GLN A 6 26.71 38.75 -29.76
C GLN A 6 27.18 39.14 -28.35
N ALA A 7 26.26 39.74 -27.62
CA ALA A 7 26.38 39.84 -26.17
C ALA A 7 26.26 38.42 -25.58
N ILE A 8 27.32 38.05 -24.92
CA ILE A 8 27.50 37.03 -23.93
C ILE A 8 26.20 36.87 -23.07
N ILE A 9 25.28 36.04 -23.54
CA ILE A 9 24.31 35.41 -22.64
C ILE A 9 25.09 34.27 -22.01
N PRO A 10 25.42 34.31 -20.70
CA PRO A 10 25.97 33.14 -20.04
C PRO A 10 24.97 32.03 -20.30
N ALA A 11 25.47 30.87 -20.71
CA ALA A 11 24.70 29.69 -20.99
C ALA A 11 23.71 29.47 -19.85
N MET A 12 22.49 29.99 -19.97
CA MET A 12 21.36 29.43 -19.26
C MET A 12 21.39 27.96 -19.69
N LEU A 13 21.82 27.11 -18.78
CA LEU A 13 21.66 25.68 -18.94
C LEU A 13 20.22 25.49 -19.38
N ASP A 14 20.03 25.26 -20.68
CA ASP A 14 18.70 25.12 -21.25
C ASP A 14 18.16 23.83 -20.66
N LEU A 15 17.29 23.95 -19.66
CA LEU A 15 16.73 22.81 -18.93
C LEU A 15 16.13 21.80 -19.89
N HIS A 16 15.70 22.29 -21.05
CA HIS A 16 15.17 21.49 -22.12
C HIS A 16 16.25 20.62 -22.79
N THR A 17 17.40 21.18 -23.18
CA THR A 17 18.52 20.41 -23.75
C THR A 17 19.07 19.41 -22.76
N LEU A 18 19.26 19.81 -21.49
CA LEU A 18 19.68 18.92 -20.42
C LEU A 18 18.69 17.74 -20.21
N THR A 19 17.39 17.97 -20.32
CA THR A 19 16.41 16.88 -20.17
C THR A 19 16.41 15.97 -21.39
N HIS A 20 16.64 16.46 -22.59
CA HIS A 20 16.79 15.63 -23.78
C HIS A 20 18.09 14.82 -23.76
N ASP A 21 19.20 15.41 -23.33
CA ASP A 21 20.48 14.71 -23.17
C ASP A 21 20.36 13.63 -22.08
N ALA A 22 19.70 13.95 -20.95
CA ALA A 22 19.40 12.96 -19.93
C ALA A 22 18.46 11.87 -20.44
N ALA A 23 17.42 12.21 -21.25
CA ALA A 23 16.54 11.25 -21.87
C ALA A 23 17.32 10.28 -22.78
N GLY A 24 18.17 10.82 -23.65
CA GLY A 24 19.07 10.03 -24.50
C GLY A 24 20.01 9.16 -23.67
N ALA A 25 20.58 9.71 -22.57
CA ALA A 25 21.40 8.95 -21.64
C ALA A 25 20.64 7.81 -20.95
N PHE A 26 19.34 7.94 -20.72
CA PHE A 26 18.47 6.90 -20.17
C PHE A 26 17.81 6.01 -21.23
N GLY A 27 18.15 6.19 -22.54
CA GLY A 27 17.62 5.36 -23.62
C GLY A 27 16.20 5.75 -24.07
N PHE A 28 15.74 6.94 -23.70
CA PHE A 28 14.52 7.54 -24.28
C PHE A 28 14.90 8.32 -25.54
N TRP A 29 14.79 7.68 -26.67
CA TRP A 29 14.92 8.36 -27.97
C TRP A 29 13.57 8.95 -28.34
N TYR A 30 13.50 10.26 -28.40
CA TYR A 30 12.36 10.98 -28.94
C TYR A 30 12.55 11.10 -30.46
N ASP A 31 11.85 10.25 -31.19
CA ASP A 31 11.76 10.32 -32.65
C ASP A 31 10.45 11.05 -33.03
N ASP A 32 10.43 11.68 -34.18
CA ASP A 32 9.24 12.40 -34.70
C ASP A 32 8.00 11.49 -34.85
N THR A 33 8.17 10.19 -34.81
CA THR A 33 7.10 9.19 -34.79
C THR A 33 6.48 8.95 -33.40
N ALA A 34 7.07 9.51 -32.33
CA ALA A 34 6.61 9.31 -30.97
C ALA A 34 5.28 10.05 -30.72
N PRO A 35 4.33 9.44 -29.96
CA PRO A 35 3.07 10.10 -29.62
C PRO A 35 3.31 11.43 -28.89
N GLY A 36 2.60 12.51 -29.28
CA GLY A 36 2.82 13.84 -28.70
C GLY A 36 2.62 13.96 -27.19
N TRP A 37 1.93 13.00 -26.55
CA TRP A 37 1.79 12.93 -25.10
C TRP A 37 3.07 12.44 -24.40
N LEU A 38 3.97 11.77 -25.10
CA LEU A 38 5.19 11.19 -24.51
C LEU A 38 6.18 12.28 -24.10
N HIS A 39 6.29 13.36 -24.89
CA HIS A 39 7.21 14.47 -24.63
C HIS A 39 6.97 15.16 -23.27
N PRO A 40 5.74 15.63 -22.92
CA PRO A 40 5.50 16.21 -21.61
C PRO A 40 5.65 15.20 -20.46
N VAL A 41 5.36 13.92 -20.69
CA VAL A 41 5.57 12.86 -19.69
C VAL A 41 7.06 12.63 -19.43
N MET A 42 7.88 12.65 -20.48
CA MET A 42 9.34 12.54 -20.36
C MET A 42 9.91 13.68 -19.51
N HIS A 43 9.54 14.94 -19.78
CA HIS A 43 9.96 16.07 -18.96
C HIS A 43 9.45 15.96 -17.50
N LEU A 44 8.21 15.53 -17.31
CA LEU A 44 7.66 15.32 -15.97
C LEU A 44 8.48 14.26 -15.19
N VAL A 45 8.85 13.17 -15.81
CA VAL A 45 9.60 12.07 -15.16
C VAL A 45 11.06 12.47 -14.95
N LEU A 46 11.73 13.05 -15.95
CA LEU A 46 13.17 13.33 -15.88
C LEU A 46 13.50 14.59 -15.07
N VAL A 47 12.59 15.57 -14.99
CA VAL A 47 12.82 16.80 -14.20
C VAL A 47 12.13 16.73 -12.85
N LEU A 48 10.83 16.42 -12.86
CA LEU A 48 10.02 16.47 -11.63
C LEU A 48 10.38 15.33 -10.67
N ALA A 49 10.67 14.14 -11.19
CA ALA A 49 10.98 12.99 -10.33
C ALA A 49 12.32 13.16 -9.59
N PRO A 50 13.46 13.51 -10.23
CA PRO A 50 14.70 13.81 -9.52
C PRO A 50 14.58 15.03 -8.60
N ALA A 51 13.91 16.11 -9.03
CA ALA A 51 13.68 17.28 -8.21
C ALA A 51 12.87 16.95 -6.94
N LEU A 52 11.80 16.20 -7.06
CA LEU A 52 11.03 15.69 -5.92
C LEU A 52 11.89 14.78 -5.03
N LEU A 53 12.70 13.92 -5.62
CA LEU A 53 13.60 13.04 -4.88
C LEU A 53 14.60 13.87 -4.03
N VAL A 54 15.26 14.83 -4.64
CA VAL A 54 16.23 15.71 -3.94
C VAL A 54 15.53 16.54 -2.87
N LEU A 55 14.40 17.18 -3.17
CA LEU A 55 13.63 17.98 -2.21
C LEU A 55 13.15 17.15 -1.03
N THR A 56 12.70 15.92 -1.28
CA THR A 56 12.19 15.05 -0.21
C THR A 56 13.31 14.49 0.63
N LEU A 57 14.45 14.11 0.04
CA LEU A 57 15.63 13.68 0.77
C LEU A 57 16.22 14.82 1.61
N ALA A 58 16.31 16.02 1.05
CA ALA A 58 16.75 17.22 1.77
C ALA A 58 15.79 17.56 2.92
N GLY A 59 14.48 17.51 2.67
CA GLY A 59 13.45 17.69 3.69
C GLY A 59 13.52 16.65 4.81
N GLN A 60 13.76 15.39 4.47
CA GLN A 60 13.95 14.31 5.43
C GLN A 60 15.23 14.52 6.26
N ALA A 61 16.35 14.88 5.62
CA ALA A 61 17.62 15.16 6.29
C ALA A 61 17.51 16.37 7.23
N ALA A 62 16.95 17.47 6.75
CA ALA A 62 16.71 18.68 7.55
C ALA A 62 15.82 18.39 8.76
N TRP A 63 14.79 17.56 8.56
CA TRP A 63 13.91 17.17 9.65
C TRP A 63 14.59 16.25 10.67
N LEU A 64 15.41 15.28 10.24
CA LEU A 64 16.19 14.41 11.13
C LEU A 64 17.18 15.23 11.95
N LEU A 65 17.87 16.19 11.31
CA LEU A 65 18.75 17.13 11.98
C LEU A 65 17.98 17.98 13.01
N ARG A 66 16.84 18.55 12.62
CA ARG A 66 15.99 19.32 13.54
C ARG A 66 15.53 18.49 14.74
N GLN A 67 15.17 17.23 14.55
CA GLN A 67 14.82 16.35 15.67
C GLN A 67 15.97 16.07 16.61
N ARG A 68 17.19 15.87 16.06
CA ARG A 68 18.39 15.63 16.84
C ARG A 68 18.74 16.85 17.70
N PHE A 69 18.55 18.08 17.17
CA PHE A 69 18.76 19.33 17.89
C PHE A 69 17.63 19.68 18.89
N LEU A 70 16.37 19.25 18.61
CA LEU A 70 15.21 19.61 19.43
C LEU A 70 14.84 18.56 20.47
N ARG A 71 15.50 17.39 20.52
CA ARG A 71 15.20 16.32 21.52
C ARG A 71 15.32 16.76 22.98
N GLY A 72 15.90 17.91 23.27
CA GLY A 72 16.00 18.48 24.62
C GLY A 72 14.91 19.50 25.00
N ARG A 73 14.00 19.87 24.09
CA ARG A 73 13.12 21.05 24.31
C ARG A 73 11.70 20.88 23.77
N VAL A 74 11.13 19.69 23.82
CA VAL A 74 9.67 19.62 23.57
C VAL A 74 8.97 19.91 24.89
N PRO A 75 8.49 21.15 25.14
CA PRO A 75 7.63 21.35 26.28
C PRO A 75 6.40 20.48 26.07
N PHE A 76 6.01 19.76 27.09
CA PHE A 76 4.73 19.09 27.17
C PHE A 76 3.64 20.18 27.18
N ALA A 77 3.40 20.80 26.03
CA ALA A 77 2.26 21.67 25.88
C ALA A 77 1.01 20.78 26.00
N PRO A 78 0.16 20.99 26.98
CA PRO A 78 -1.09 20.28 27.03
C PRO A 78 -1.79 20.53 25.69
N PRO A 79 -2.32 19.47 25.04
CA PRO A 79 -2.97 19.63 23.76
C PRO A 79 -4.06 20.67 23.90
N GLN A 80 -3.96 21.78 23.13
CA GLN A 80 -5.03 22.76 23.02
C GLN A 80 -6.22 22.06 22.36
N PHE A 81 -7.14 21.62 23.19
CA PHE A 81 -8.36 20.99 22.71
C PHE A 81 -9.28 22.12 22.30
N ALA A 82 -9.67 22.14 21.03
CA ALA A 82 -10.84 22.90 20.63
C ALA A 82 -12.01 22.53 21.56
N ALA A 83 -12.67 23.51 22.12
CA ALA A 83 -13.80 23.35 23.02
C ALA A 83 -15.08 22.80 22.34
N GLY A 84 -14.94 22.08 21.23
CA GLY A 84 -16.03 21.45 20.49
C GLY A 84 -15.97 19.94 20.67
N GLY A 85 -17.12 19.30 20.85
CA GLY A 85 -17.27 17.84 20.86
C GLY A 85 -16.74 17.17 19.60
N LEU A 86 -16.78 15.84 19.54
CA LEU A 86 -16.34 15.04 18.40
C LEU A 86 -17.05 15.49 17.12
N GLU A 87 -16.28 15.89 16.09
CA GLU A 87 -16.84 16.35 14.81
C GLU A 87 -17.64 15.22 14.13
N PRO A 88 -18.72 15.54 13.37
CA PRO A 88 -19.56 14.52 12.72
C PRO A 88 -18.82 13.75 11.61
N GLY A 89 -17.85 14.37 10.96
CA GLY A 89 -17.08 13.79 9.86
C GLY A 89 -15.70 13.33 10.30
N LEU A 90 -15.46 12.01 10.34
CA LEU A 90 -14.16 11.44 10.69
C LEU A 90 -12.99 12.00 9.88
N PRO A 91 -13.04 12.08 8.52
CA PRO A 91 -11.92 12.61 7.74
C PRO A 91 -11.57 14.05 8.11
N ARG A 92 -12.59 14.91 8.32
CA ARG A 92 -12.39 16.29 8.72
C ARG A 92 -11.77 16.40 10.11
N TYR A 93 -12.22 15.58 11.05
CA TYR A 93 -11.66 15.51 12.40
C TYR A 93 -10.19 15.08 12.38
N ILE A 94 -9.85 14.05 11.59
CA ILE A 94 -8.45 13.58 11.40
C ILE A 94 -7.60 14.71 10.83
N LEU A 95 -8.00 15.34 9.72
CA LEU A 95 -7.22 16.38 9.05
C LEU A 95 -7.00 17.61 9.93
N ARG A 96 -8.02 18.03 10.69
CA ARG A 96 -7.89 19.14 11.64
C ARG A 96 -6.93 18.82 12.77
N THR A 97 -6.94 17.56 13.24
CA THR A 97 -6.15 17.15 14.42
C THR A 97 -4.70 16.80 14.05
N THR A 98 -4.48 16.24 12.85
CA THR A 98 -3.16 15.71 12.42
C THR A 98 -2.60 16.40 11.17
N GLY A 99 -3.18 17.49 10.70
CA GLY A 99 -2.85 18.15 9.42
C GLY A 99 -1.35 18.35 9.16
N PRO A 100 -0.56 18.94 10.07
CA PRO A 100 0.87 19.11 9.87
C PRO A 100 1.62 17.78 9.71
N GLN A 101 1.16 16.74 10.42
CA GLN A 101 1.76 15.40 10.35
C GLN A 101 1.39 14.69 9.04
N GLN A 102 0.16 14.91 8.53
CA GLN A 102 -0.29 14.38 7.23
C GLN A 102 0.55 14.91 6.07
N LYS A 103 0.96 16.18 6.09
CA LYS A 103 1.86 16.75 5.07
C LYS A 103 3.18 15.99 4.96
N ILE A 104 3.72 15.56 6.09
CA ILE A 104 4.95 14.75 6.13
C ILE A 104 4.70 13.36 5.51
N LEU A 105 3.58 12.72 5.84
CA LEU A 105 3.22 11.43 5.24
C LEU A 105 3.02 11.52 3.73
N ILE A 106 2.40 12.61 3.24
CA ILE A 106 2.24 12.90 1.82
C ILE A 106 3.61 13.01 1.15
N LEU A 107 4.54 13.77 1.75
CA LEU A 107 5.88 13.96 1.22
C LEU A 107 6.62 12.62 1.06
N PHE A 108 6.61 11.76 2.10
CA PHE A 108 7.22 10.43 2.03
C PHE A 108 6.52 9.51 0.99
N SER A 109 5.21 9.62 0.85
CA SER A 109 4.46 8.85 -0.15
C SER A 109 4.80 9.28 -1.57
N LEU A 110 4.95 10.59 -1.83
CA LEU A 110 5.35 11.11 -3.14
C LEU A 110 6.79 10.72 -3.50
N THR A 111 7.71 10.69 -2.53
CA THR A 111 9.11 10.27 -2.76
C THR A 111 9.20 8.81 -3.19
N ALA A 112 8.26 7.97 -2.77
CA ALA A 112 8.27 6.56 -3.14
C ALA A 112 8.11 6.33 -4.67
N MET A 113 7.44 7.25 -5.39
CA MET A 113 7.17 7.11 -6.82
C MET A 113 8.43 7.18 -7.68
N PRO A 114 9.27 8.23 -7.61
CA PRO A 114 10.51 8.29 -8.39
C PRO A 114 11.51 7.21 -7.98
N ILE A 115 11.57 6.84 -6.70
CA ILE A 115 12.43 5.73 -6.26
C ILE A 115 11.97 4.42 -6.90
N LEU A 116 10.66 4.15 -6.93
CA LEU A 116 10.10 2.98 -7.59
C LEU A 116 10.42 2.98 -9.09
N TYR A 117 10.24 4.12 -9.78
CA TYR A 117 10.57 4.23 -11.21
C TYR A 117 12.02 3.86 -11.47
N LEU A 118 12.97 4.37 -10.66
CA LEU A 118 14.38 4.01 -10.76
C LEU A 118 14.63 2.52 -10.54
N THR A 119 13.93 1.89 -9.59
CA THR A 119 14.08 0.43 -9.35
C THR A 119 13.56 -0.42 -10.50
N LEU A 120 12.67 0.11 -11.35
CA LEU A 120 12.19 -0.56 -12.55
C LEU A 120 13.07 -0.28 -13.78
N GLU A 121 13.57 0.95 -13.91
CA GLU A 121 14.38 1.39 -15.07
C GLU A 121 15.82 0.83 -15.02
N LEU A 122 16.47 0.81 -13.85
CA LEU A 122 17.86 0.38 -13.74
C LEU A 122 18.11 -1.07 -14.22
N PRO A 123 17.30 -2.09 -13.89
CA PRO A 123 17.46 -3.42 -14.45
C PRO A 123 17.35 -3.47 -15.98
N LYS A 124 16.46 -2.66 -16.58
CA LYS A 124 16.36 -2.51 -18.03
C LYS A 124 17.66 -1.99 -18.62
N GLN A 125 18.23 -0.92 -18.02
CA GLN A 125 19.49 -0.33 -18.48
C GLN A 125 20.66 -1.30 -18.34
N ILE A 126 20.70 -2.13 -17.28
CA ILE A 126 21.71 -3.18 -17.12
C ILE A 126 21.61 -4.16 -18.28
N VAL A 127 20.40 -4.65 -18.61
CA VAL A 127 20.22 -5.62 -19.69
C VAL A 127 20.57 -5.00 -21.05
N ASN A 128 20.02 -3.85 -21.37
CA ASN A 128 20.18 -3.26 -22.71
C ASN A 128 21.60 -2.75 -22.97
N ARG A 129 22.22 -2.06 -22.00
CA ARG A 129 23.53 -1.42 -22.22
C ARG A 129 24.71 -2.36 -22.00
N VAL A 130 24.56 -3.32 -21.08
CA VAL A 130 25.67 -4.21 -20.73
C VAL A 130 25.63 -5.49 -21.55
N PHE A 131 24.45 -6.09 -21.75
CA PHE A 131 24.35 -7.37 -22.45
C PHE A 131 24.05 -7.24 -23.95
N GLU A 132 23.34 -6.21 -24.39
CA GLU A 132 23.02 -5.98 -25.81
C GLU A 132 23.95 -4.96 -26.48
N GLY A 133 24.66 -4.10 -25.69
CA GLY A 133 25.43 -2.95 -26.22
C GLY A 133 26.76 -3.26 -26.89
N GLY A 134 27.23 -4.52 -26.93
CA GLY A 134 28.52 -4.89 -27.53
C GLY A 134 29.75 -4.35 -26.77
N ASP A 135 30.98 -4.69 -27.22
CA ASP A 135 32.24 -4.36 -26.54
C ASP A 135 32.68 -2.87 -26.62
N ALA A 136 31.82 -1.99 -27.16
CA ALA A 136 32.19 -0.57 -27.34
C ALA A 136 32.13 0.18 -26.00
N ALA A 137 33.20 0.96 -25.71
CA ALA A 137 33.22 1.89 -24.58
C ALA A 137 32.05 2.90 -24.68
N VAL A 138 31.24 3.01 -23.64
CA VAL A 138 30.08 3.90 -23.61
C VAL A 138 30.49 5.20 -22.93
N PRO A 139 30.31 6.37 -23.57
CA PRO A 139 30.57 7.65 -22.94
C PRO A 139 29.51 7.91 -21.86
N VAL A 140 29.93 7.89 -20.60
CA VAL A 140 29.09 8.26 -19.43
C VAL A 140 29.66 9.53 -18.84
N LEU A 141 28.90 10.65 -18.85
CA LEU A 141 29.31 11.96 -18.36
C LEU A 141 30.66 12.46 -18.92
N GLY A 142 30.98 12.10 -20.19
CA GLY A 142 32.22 12.51 -20.85
C GLY A 142 33.44 11.63 -20.58
N PHE A 143 33.30 10.53 -19.85
CA PHE A 143 34.32 9.52 -19.63
C PHE A 143 34.01 8.24 -20.40
N GLU A 144 35.00 7.71 -21.09
CA GLU A 144 34.88 6.36 -21.72
C GLU A 144 34.94 5.29 -20.62
N VAL A 145 33.80 4.65 -20.35
CA VAL A 145 33.67 3.64 -19.30
C VAL A 145 33.66 2.27 -19.95
N SER A 146 34.51 1.34 -19.45
CA SER A 146 34.48 -0.04 -19.89
C SER A 146 33.15 -0.71 -19.52
N GLN A 147 32.69 -1.68 -20.30
CA GLN A 147 31.45 -2.42 -20.09
C GLN A 147 31.34 -3.01 -18.68
N VAL A 148 32.43 -3.55 -18.14
CA VAL A 148 32.50 -4.10 -16.77
C VAL A 148 32.30 -2.99 -15.72
N SER A 149 32.95 -1.85 -15.91
CA SER A 149 32.79 -0.71 -14.99
C SER A 149 31.39 -0.14 -15.04
N LEU A 150 30.76 -0.08 -16.21
CA LEU A 150 29.36 0.32 -16.40
C LEU A 150 28.40 -0.64 -15.68
N LEU A 151 28.63 -1.96 -15.78
CA LEU A 151 27.87 -2.97 -15.05
C LEU A 151 27.91 -2.71 -13.53
N PHE A 152 29.10 -2.55 -12.95
CA PHE A 152 29.22 -2.30 -11.51
C PHE A 152 28.61 -0.98 -11.09
N LEU A 153 28.72 0.07 -11.92
CA LEU A 153 28.09 1.37 -11.66
C LEU A 153 26.57 1.24 -11.62
N LEU A 154 25.95 0.60 -12.62
CA LEU A 154 24.50 0.40 -12.70
C LEU A 154 23.99 -0.52 -11.58
N CYS A 155 24.71 -1.60 -11.26
CA CYS A 155 24.39 -2.49 -10.13
C CYS A 155 24.48 -1.75 -8.80
N GLY A 156 25.50 -0.89 -8.61
CA GLY A 156 25.64 -0.04 -7.44
C GLY A 156 24.51 0.96 -7.31
N ALA A 157 24.12 1.60 -8.41
CA ALA A 157 22.96 2.50 -8.46
C ALA A 157 21.65 1.77 -8.14
N TYR A 158 21.47 0.56 -8.64
CA TYR A 158 20.31 -0.29 -8.35
C TYR A 158 20.24 -0.68 -6.87
N LEU A 159 21.38 -1.09 -6.29
CA LEU A 159 21.46 -1.38 -4.85
C LEU A 159 21.15 -0.14 -4.01
N ALA A 160 21.65 1.02 -4.40
CA ALA A 160 21.35 2.30 -3.74
C ALA A 160 19.84 2.63 -3.83
N ALA A 161 19.21 2.44 -4.99
CA ALA A 161 17.77 2.66 -5.18
C ALA A 161 16.92 1.72 -4.31
N ILE A 162 17.27 0.43 -4.22
CA ILE A 162 16.58 -0.54 -3.36
C ILE A 162 16.73 -0.13 -1.88
N THR A 163 17.94 0.22 -1.47
CA THR A 163 18.21 0.65 -0.08
C THR A 163 17.41 1.92 0.25
N LEU A 164 17.40 2.89 -0.64
CA LEU A 164 16.63 4.12 -0.49
C LEU A 164 15.13 3.87 -0.40
N ASN A 165 14.59 2.95 -1.23
CA ASN A 165 13.20 2.52 -1.15
C ASN A 165 12.87 1.88 0.21
N GLY A 166 13.75 1.00 0.69
CA GLY A 166 13.62 0.37 2.01
C GLY A 166 13.62 1.39 3.15
N LEU A 167 14.56 2.33 3.13
CA LEU A 167 14.65 3.42 4.12
C LEU A 167 13.42 4.33 4.08
N ASN A 168 12.96 4.72 2.88
CA ASN A 168 11.77 5.55 2.73
C ASN A 168 10.52 4.84 3.31
N LYS A 169 10.31 3.56 3.00
CA LYS A 169 9.22 2.74 3.56
C LYS A 169 9.34 2.61 5.09
N TYR A 170 10.55 2.39 5.61
CA TYR A 170 10.79 2.31 7.05
C TYR A 170 10.37 3.61 7.76
N TRP A 171 10.88 4.76 7.29
CA TRP A 171 10.55 6.06 7.88
C TRP A 171 9.08 6.41 7.75
N LEU A 172 8.45 6.11 6.61
CA LEU A 172 7.01 6.29 6.40
C LEU A 172 6.21 5.50 7.44
N ASN A 173 6.56 4.23 7.67
CA ASN A 173 5.85 3.37 8.63
C ASN A 173 6.02 3.86 10.08
N ILE A 174 7.24 4.28 10.47
CA ILE A 174 7.45 4.91 11.78
C ILE A 174 6.60 6.16 11.94
N ARG A 175 6.50 6.99 10.89
CA ARG A 175 5.66 8.19 10.91
C ARG A 175 4.17 7.88 11.01
N LYS A 176 3.69 6.87 10.27
CA LYS A 176 2.33 6.39 10.41
C LYS A 176 2.03 5.97 11.85
N GLY A 177 2.91 5.19 12.48
CA GLY A 177 2.78 4.80 13.89
C GLY A 177 2.67 6.01 14.83
N LEU A 178 3.56 6.99 14.69
CA LEU A 178 3.53 8.20 15.51
C LEU A 178 2.22 9.01 15.34
N VAL A 179 1.70 9.10 14.12
CA VAL A 179 0.43 9.77 13.82
C VAL A 179 -0.73 9.00 14.45
N ALA A 180 -0.76 7.67 14.27
CA ALA A 180 -1.79 6.80 14.83
C ALA A 180 -1.87 6.94 16.36
N GLU A 181 -0.74 6.76 17.06
CA GLU A 181 -0.70 6.83 18.52
C GLU A 181 -1.03 8.24 19.06
N SER A 182 -0.53 9.29 18.40
CA SER A 182 -0.87 10.66 18.79
C SER A 182 -2.36 10.97 18.63
N PHE A 183 -2.99 10.44 17.58
CA PHE A 183 -4.42 10.58 17.33
C PHE A 183 -5.23 9.76 18.35
N VAL A 184 -4.88 8.50 18.59
CA VAL A 184 -5.52 7.62 19.60
C VAL A 184 -5.53 8.30 20.97
N ARG A 185 -4.37 8.81 21.40
CA ARG A 185 -4.27 9.53 22.66
C ARG A 185 -5.22 10.72 22.73
N ARG A 186 -5.29 11.53 21.67
CA ARG A 186 -6.19 12.69 21.63
C ARG A 186 -7.66 12.28 21.63
N LEU A 187 -8.00 11.24 20.87
CA LEU A 187 -9.36 10.72 20.80
C LEU A 187 -9.81 10.14 22.14
N ARG A 188 -8.96 9.34 22.80
CA ARG A 188 -9.22 8.82 24.17
C ARG A 188 -9.46 9.94 25.16
N LEU A 189 -8.66 10.99 25.12
CA LEU A 189 -8.84 12.15 26.01
C LEU A 189 -10.14 12.92 25.71
N ALA A 190 -10.50 13.07 24.43
CA ALA A 190 -11.76 13.73 24.05
C ALA A 190 -12.98 12.94 24.54
N ILE A 191 -12.98 11.61 24.34
CA ILE A 191 -14.04 10.71 24.82
C ILE A 191 -14.13 10.76 26.35
N TYR A 192 -13.00 10.65 27.05
CA TYR A 192 -12.96 10.65 28.52
C TYR A 192 -13.50 11.96 29.10
N ARG A 193 -13.15 13.12 28.52
CA ARG A 193 -13.65 14.44 28.97
C ARG A 193 -15.15 14.57 28.79
N GLN A 194 -15.64 14.23 27.61
CA GLN A 194 -17.07 14.31 27.30
C GLN A 194 -17.86 13.36 28.20
N TRP A 195 -17.36 12.12 28.38
CA TRP A 195 -17.96 11.15 29.28
C TRP A 195 -18.00 11.65 30.74
N ARG A 196 -16.96 12.36 31.23
CA ARG A 196 -16.92 12.91 32.59
C ARG A 196 -17.88 14.07 32.79
N GLN A 197 -18.20 14.84 31.73
CA GLN A 197 -19.12 15.96 31.80
C GLN A 197 -20.58 15.52 31.84
N ASP A 198 -20.94 14.41 31.20
CA ASP A 198 -22.34 13.99 30.99
C ASP A 198 -22.82 12.93 32.01
N GLN A 199 -22.24 12.83 33.22
CA GLN A 199 -22.37 11.69 34.09
C GLN A 199 -23.71 11.36 34.73
N PRO A 200 -24.16 10.08 34.62
CA PRO A 200 -24.63 9.26 35.75
C PRO A 200 -23.74 8.04 36.01
N ALA A 201 -23.59 7.67 37.29
CA ALA A 201 -22.70 6.59 37.78
C ALA A 201 -22.94 5.19 37.15
N GLU A 202 -24.11 4.96 36.57
CA GLU A 202 -24.53 3.67 35.96
C GLU A 202 -23.82 3.29 34.66
N ARG A 203 -23.04 4.20 34.05
CA ARG A 203 -22.36 3.97 32.75
C ARG A 203 -20.89 3.58 32.86
N GLN A 204 -20.34 3.45 34.05
CA GLN A 204 -18.92 3.22 34.28
C GLN A 204 -18.34 1.96 33.58
N PRO A 205 -19.02 0.80 33.50
CA PRO A 205 -18.44 -0.39 32.88
C PRO A 205 -18.28 -0.31 31.35
N ALA A 206 -19.06 0.53 30.69
CA ALA A 206 -19.10 0.60 29.23
C ALA A 206 -17.96 1.44 28.60
N ILE A 207 -17.25 2.26 29.37
CA ILE A 207 -16.20 3.15 28.84
C ILE A 207 -14.92 2.39 28.46
N MET A 208 -14.58 1.31 29.16
CA MET A 208 -13.33 0.57 28.93
C MET A 208 -13.26 -0.10 27.55
N PRO A 209 -14.31 -0.78 27.04
CA PRO A 209 -14.32 -1.28 25.67
C PRO A 209 -14.15 -0.17 24.61
N VAL A 210 -14.74 1.00 24.86
CA VAL A 210 -14.65 2.15 23.95
C VAL A 210 -13.25 2.75 23.94
N LEU A 211 -12.66 3.01 25.12
CA LEU A 211 -11.31 3.58 25.22
C LEU A 211 -10.19 2.63 24.81
N GLY A 212 -10.43 1.32 24.85
CA GLY A 212 -9.48 0.28 24.44
C GLY A 212 -9.61 -0.08 22.95
N PRO A 213 -10.22 -1.25 22.68
CA PRO A 213 -10.16 -1.86 21.34
C PRO A 213 -10.98 -1.14 20.24
N GLU A 214 -11.96 -0.29 20.62
CA GLU A 214 -12.78 0.41 19.62
C GLU A 214 -12.07 1.64 19.02
N VAL A 215 -11.23 2.34 19.79
CA VAL A 215 -10.50 3.54 19.37
C VAL A 215 -9.26 3.18 18.52
N GLU A 216 -8.61 2.05 18.75
CA GLU A 216 -7.37 1.67 18.09
C GLU A 216 -7.48 1.58 16.55
N PRO A 217 -8.51 0.93 15.96
CA PRO A 217 -8.69 0.91 14.51
C PRO A 217 -8.90 2.30 13.91
N VAL A 218 -9.54 3.22 14.65
CA VAL A 218 -9.75 4.61 14.21
C VAL A 218 -8.41 5.35 14.17
N GLY A 219 -7.53 5.10 15.13
CA GLY A 219 -6.17 5.64 15.15
C GLY A 219 -5.31 5.14 14.01
N GLY A 220 -5.32 3.83 13.74
CA GLY A 220 -4.64 3.24 12.60
C GLY A 220 -5.07 3.89 11.29
N PHE A 221 -6.38 3.98 11.08
CA PHE A 221 -6.96 4.63 9.89
C PHE A 221 -6.59 6.11 9.76
N ALA A 222 -6.48 6.83 10.89
CA ALA A 222 -6.08 8.24 10.86
C ALA A 222 -4.68 8.44 10.22
N SER A 223 -3.76 7.52 10.41
CA SER A 223 -2.44 7.56 9.78
C SER A 223 -2.45 7.13 8.30
N GLU A 224 -3.47 6.39 7.89
CA GLU A 224 -3.59 5.80 6.56
C GLU A 224 -4.47 6.63 5.61
N LEU A 225 -5.29 7.54 6.14
CA LEU A 225 -6.32 8.30 5.41
C LEU A 225 -5.81 8.91 4.09
N LEU A 226 -4.67 9.58 4.10
CA LEU A 226 -4.05 10.17 2.91
C LEU A 226 -2.84 9.36 2.42
N ALA A 227 -2.10 8.74 3.35
CA ALA A 227 -0.86 8.04 3.02
C ALA A 227 -1.09 6.80 2.14
N VAL A 228 -2.11 5.98 2.42
CA VAL A 228 -2.35 4.75 1.64
C VAL A 228 -2.90 5.05 0.25
N PRO A 229 -3.94 5.87 0.05
CA PRO A 229 -4.40 6.20 -1.29
C PRO A 229 -3.31 6.85 -2.15
N LEU A 230 -2.53 7.76 -1.59
CA LEU A 230 -1.48 8.43 -2.31
C LEU A 230 -0.30 7.49 -2.63
N LEU A 231 0.18 6.72 -1.65
CA LEU A 231 1.29 5.79 -1.85
C LEU A 231 0.90 4.67 -2.83
N GLN A 232 -0.21 3.99 -2.58
CA GLN A 232 -0.59 2.83 -3.38
C GLN A 232 -1.18 3.24 -4.73
N GLY A 233 -1.96 4.32 -4.78
CA GLY A 233 -2.45 4.90 -6.02
C GLY A 233 -1.31 5.43 -6.89
N GLY A 234 -0.37 6.15 -6.29
CA GLY A 234 0.82 6.64 -6.96
C GLY A 234 1.74 5.50 -7.44
N THR A 235 1.92 4.45 -6.64
CA THR A 235 2.66 3.25 -7.05
C THR A 235 2.03 2.60 -8.27
N LEU A 236 0.70 2.40 -8.28
CA LEU A 236 -0.01 1.88 -9.44
C LEU A 236 0.13 2.78 -10.67
N ALA A 237 -0.03 4.10 -10.49
CA ALA A 237 0.14 5.06 -11.58
C ALA A 237 1.56 5.03 -12.16
N THR A 238 2.58 4.95 -11.31
CA THR A 238 4.00 4.85 -11.72
C THR A 238 4.26 3.56 -12.50
N ILE A 239 3.75 2.41 -12.02
CA ILE A 239 3.91 1.12 -12.70
C ILE A 239 3.22 1.15 -14.06
N LEU A 240 1.97 1.64 -14.12
CA LEU A 240 1.23 1.77 -15.38
C LEU A 240 1.94 2.69 -16.35
N LEU A 241 2.34 3.88 -15.89
CA LEU A 241 3.09 4.83 -16.70
C LEU A 241 4.36 4.19 -17.28
N PHE A 242 5.15 3.51 -16.41
CA PHE A 242 6.35 2.80 -16.81
C PHE A 242 6.06 1.77 -17.92
N MET A 243 5.03 0.93 -17.72
CA MET A 243 4.68 -0.11 -18.71
C MET A 243 4.22 0.48 -20.05
N PHE A 244 3.39 1.54 -20.02
CA PHE A 244 2.90 2.20 -21.25
C PHE A 244 4.00 2.95 -22.00
N VAL A 245 4.98 3.49 -21.29
CA VAL A 245 6.15 4.14 -21.91
C VAL A 245 7.05 3.10 -22.61
N GLN A 246 7.14 1.86 -22.11
CA GLN A 246 7.94 0.81 -22.75
C GLN A 246 7.29 0.31 -24.05
N ASP A 247 6.07 -0.19 -23.99
CA ASP A 247 5.25 -0.58 -25.14
C ASP A 247 3.76 -0.56 -24.77
N PRO A 248 2.93 0.26 -25.46
CA PRO A 248 1.51 0.38 -25.14
C PRO A 248 0.71 -0.89 -25.38
N ILE A 249 1.08 -1.69 -26.40
CA ILE A 249 0.34 -2.92 -26.76
C ILE A 249 0.59 -3.99 -25.69
N LEU A 250 1.85 -4.14 -25.30
CA LEU A 250 2.23 -5.13 -24.30
C LEU A 250 1.68 -4.75 -22.91
N ALA A 251 1.67 -3.45 -22.58
CA ALA A 251 1.03 -2.94 -21.38
C ALA A 251 -0.48 -3.20 -21.38
N ALA A 252 -1.17 -2.94 -22.48
CA ALA A 252 -2.60 -3.22 -22.62
C ALA A 252 -2.89 -4.75 -22.49
N ALA A 253 -2.08 -5.58 -23.13
CA ALA A 253 -2.21 -7.04 -23.02
C ALA A 253 -2.08 -7.52 -21.56
N ALA A 254 -1.12 -6.98 -20.81
CA ALA A 254 -0.96 -7.28 -19.37
C ALA A 254 -2.17 -6.83 -18.54
N LEU A 255 -2.75 -5.68 -18.89
CA LEU A 255 -3.91 -5.12 -18.18
C LEU A 255 -5.20 -5.89 -18.44
N THR A 256 -5.33 -6.64 -19.55
CA THR A 256 -6.56 -7.40 -19.85
C THR A 256 -6.86 -8.48 -18.81
N VAL A 257 -5.85 -9.01 -18.14
CA VAL A 257 -6.01 -10.04 -17.09
C VAL A 257 -6.56 -9.43 -15.78
N LEU A 258 -6.30 -8.16 -15.51
CA LEU A 258 -6.68 -7.51 -14.25
C LEU A 258 -8.21 -7.40 -14.05
N PRO A 259 -9.02 -6.92 -15.02
CA PRO A 259 -10.47 -6.89 -14.86
C PRO A 259 -11.03 -8.29 -14.58
N LEU A 260 -10.46 -9.32 -15.19
CA LEU A 260 -10.87 -10.70 -14.99
C LEU A 260 -10.60 -11.14 -13.55
N GLN A 261 -9.44 -10.82 -12.99
CA GLN A 261 -9.11 -11.07 -11.58
C GLN A 261 -10.04 -10.29 -10.64
N LEU A 262 -10.29 -9.00 -10.92
CA LEU A 262 -11.15 -8.13 -10.11
C LEU A 262 -12.61 -8.58 -10.09
N ILE A 263 -13.07 -9.28 -11.12
CA ILE A 263 -14.42 -9.77 -11.22
C ILE A 263 -14.56 -11.18 -10.61
N ILE A 264 -13.67 -12.09 -10.96
CA ILE A 264 -13.77 -13.51 -10.59
C ILE A 264 -13.44 -13.72 -9.11
N VAL A 265 -12.30 -13.17 -8.64
CA VAL A 265 -11.83 -13.42 -7.27
C VAL A 265 -12.82 -12.93 -6.20
N PRO A 266 -13.38 -11.71 -6.27
CA PRO A 266 -14.39 -11.28 -5.31
C PRO A 266 -15.70 -12.07 -5.38
N ARG A 267 -16.13 -12.50 -6.58
CA ARG A 267 -17.31 -13.36 -6.71
C ARG A 267 -17.15 -14.69 -6.00
N LEU A 268 -15.99 -15.34 -6.17
CA LEU A 268 -15.68 -16.57 -5.46
C LEU A 268 -15.56 -16.34 -3.95
N GLN A 269 -14.95 -15.25 -3.53
CA GLN A 269 -14.86 -14.88 -2.12
C GLN A 269 -16.24 -14.64 -1.48
N ARG A 270 -17.17 -14.00 -2.21
CA ARG A 270 -18.57 -13.84 -1.74
C ARG A 270 -19.26 -15.19 -1.53
N ARG A 271 -19.02 -16.18 -2.41
CA ARG A 271 -19.54 -17.55 -2.25
C ARG A 271 -18.94 -18.24 -1.01
N VAL A 272 -17.63 -18.14 -0.81
CA VAL A 272 -16.95 -18.65 0.41
C VAL A 272 -17.56 -18.03 1.66
N ASN A 273 -17.75 -16.71 1.68
CA ASN A 273 -18.31 -15.97 2.81
C ASN A 273 -19.78 -16.39 3.08
N ALA A 274 -20.56 -16.68 2.03
CA ALA A 274 -21.95 -17.15 2.18
C ALA A 274 -22.01 -18.52 2.86
N VAL A 275 -21.16 -19.47 2.44
CA VAL A 275 -21.07 -20.80 3.08
C VAL A 275 -20.49 -20.69 4.50
N SER A 276 -19.52 -19.82 4.73
CA SER A 276 -18.98 -19.54 6.08
C SER A 276 -20.05 -19.02 7.03
N ARG A 277 -20.95 -18.15 6.57
CA ARG A 277 -22.11 -17.70 7.38
C ARG A 277 -23.08 -18.84 7.70
N LYS A 278 -23.32 -19.79 6.76
CA LYS A 278 -24.12 -20.98 7.04
C LYS A 278 -23.48 -21.85 8.12
N ARG A 279 -22.16 -22.06 8.04
CA ARG A 279 -21.40 -22.80 9.07
C ARG A 279 -21.53 -22.18 10.45
N ILE A 280 -21.43 -20.84 10.56
CA ILE A 280 -21.56 -20.14 11.86
C ILE A 280 -22.96 -20.34 12.43
N ARG A 281 -24.01 -20.28 11.60
CA ARG A 281 -25.38 -20.54 12.03
C ARG A 281 -25.53 -21.96 12.56
N GLU A 282 -25.00 -22.95 11.83
CA GLU A 282 -25.05 -24.36 12.25
C GLU A 282 -24.30 -24.60 13.58
N MET A 283 -23.14 -23.92 13.77
CA MET A 283 -22.42 -24.00 15.05
C MET A 283 -23.24 -23.45 16.21
N ARG A 284 -24.05 -22.41 16.00
CA ARG A 284 -24.97 -21.89 17.03
C ARG A 284 -26.10 -22.86 17.32
N LEU A 285 -26.66 -23.51 16.29
CA LEU A 285 -27.68 -24.55 16.44
C LEU A 285 -27.13 -25.73 17.23
N LEU A 286 -25.92 -26.18 16.92
CA LEU A 286 -25.22 -27.22 17.69
C LEU A 286 -25.10 -26.83 19.17
N GLY A 287 -24.70 -25.60 19.48
CA GLY A 287 -24.65 -25.10 20.85
C GLY A 287 -26.01 -25.19 21.57
N GLY A 288 -27.10 -24.83 20.88
CA GLY A 288 -28.45 -24.96 21.41
C GLY A 288 -28.93 -26.41 21.58
N HIS A 289 -28.47 -27.33 20.71
CA HIS A 289 -28.75 -28.76 20.87
C HIS A 289 -28.02 -29.36 22.08
N LEU A 290 -26.75 -28.97 22.28
CA LEU A 290 -25.94 -29.40 23.41
C LEU A 290 -26.50 -28.86 24.74
N ASP A 291 -26.88 -27.58 24.79
CA ASP A 291 -27.48 -26.99 26.01
C ASP A 291 -28.81 -27.68 26.39
N ARG A 292 -29.67 -28.00 25.41
CA ARG A 292 -30.88 -28.74 25.62
C ARG A 292 -30.61 -30.17 26.12
N GLN A 293 -29.59 -30.85 25.59
CA GLN A 293 -29.22 -32.20 25.99
C GLN A 293 -28.67 -32.25 27.42
N LEU A 294 -27.96 -31.18 27.83
CA LEU A 294 -27.49 -31.05 29.22
C LEU A 294 -28.60 -30.77 30.22
N ARG A 295 -29.66 -30.09 29.82
CA ARG A 295 -30.81 -29.73 30.69
C ARG A 295 -31.90 -30.82 30.76
N ALA A 296 -32.02 -31.65 29.75
CA ALA A 296 -33.05 -32.67 29.64
C ALA A 296 -32.40 -34.06 29.49
N SER A 297 -32.35 -34.81 30.58
CA SER A 297 -31.95 -36.21 30.57
C SER A 297 -32.95 -37.06 29.76
N GLY A 298 -32.60 -37.37 28.47
CA GLY A 298 -33.43 -38.22 27.64
C GLY A 298 -33.51 -37.86 26.15
N GLN A 299 -32.96 -36.72 25.68
CA GLN A 299 -32.90 -36.44 24.26
C GLN A 299 -31.78 -37.24 23.59
N GLY A 300 -32.10 -38.02 22.55
CA GLY A 300 -31.11 -38.81 21.80
C GLY A 300 -30.00 -38.00 21.14
N ALA A 301 -28.83 -38.60 20.95
CA ALA A 301 -27.65 -37.98 20.33
C ALA A 301 -27.83 -37.63 18.83
N LEU A 302 -28.92 -38.03 18.20
CA LEU A 302 -29.18 -37.84 16.76
C LEU A 302 -29.13 -36.37 16.27
N PRO A 303 -29.71 -35.38 16.96
CA PRO A 303 -29.63 -33.97 16.51
C PRO A 303 -28.22 -33.46 16.51
N VAL A 304 -27.42 -33.79 17.53
CA VAL A 304 -26.01 -33.38 17.66
C VAL A 304 -25.14 -34.03 16.57
N ALA A 305 -25.35 -35.33 16.31
CA ALA A 305 -24.66 -36.07 15.26
C ALA A 305 -24.98 -35.51 13.85
N ARG A 306 -26.23 -35.11 13.61
CA ARG A 306 -26.63 -34.45 12.36
C ARG A 306 -25.94 -33.09 12.18
N SER A 307 -25.87 -32.26 13.23
CA SER A 307 -25.19 -31.00 13.19
C SER A 307 -23.67 -31.17 12.96
N PHE A 308 -23.01 -32.17 13.54
CA PHE A 308 -21.61 -32.48 13.23
C PHE A 308 -21.39 -32.84 11.76
N ARG A 309 -22.24 -33.69 11.21
CA ARG A 309 -22.19 -34.06 9.78
C ARG A 309 -22.39 -32.83 8.88
N GLN A 310 -23.37 -32.00 9.19
CA GLN A 310 -23.65 -30.77 8.44
C GLN A 310 -22.51 -29.77 8.52
N LEU A 311 -21.88 -29.62 9.70
CA LEU A 311 -20.68 -28.81 9.87
C LEU A 311 -19.50 -29.33 9.05
N GLN A 312 -19.31 -30.66 8.98
CA GLN A 312 -18.29 -31.28 8.14
C GLN A 312 -18.54 -30.99 6.65
N GLU A 313 -19.78 -31.18 6.18
CA GLU A 313 -20.15 -30.91 4.79
C GLU A 313 -19.93 -29.43 4.40
N LEU A 314 -20.36 -28.50 5.26
CA LEU A 314 -20.13 -27.07 5.07
C LEU A 314 -18.64 -26.73 5.05
N ARG A 315 -17.83 -27.38 5.89
CA ARG A 315 -16.39 -27.17 5.93
C ARG A 315 -15.70 -27.68 4.65
N LEU A 316 -16.12 -28.84 4.14
CA LEU A 316 -15.64 -29.38 2.87
C LEU A 316 -16.02 -28.47 1.70
N GLN A 317 -17.25 -27.93 1.67
CA GLN A 317 -17.65 -26.94 0.66
C GLN A 317 -16.80 -25.67 0.72
N ILE A 318 -16.50 -25.15 1.93
CA ILE A 318 -15.61 -24.01 2.11
C ILE A 318 -14.22 -24.33 1.56
N HIS A 319 -13.67 -25.51 1.84
CA HIS A 319 -12.36 -25.92 1.34
C HIS A 319 -12.35 -25.99 -0.18
N ARG A 320 -13.34 -26.65 -0.80
CA ARG A 320 -13.47 -26.76 -2.28
C ARG A 320 -13.51 -25.35 -2.91
N LEU A 321 -14.33 -24.45 -2.40
CA LEU A 321 -14.44 -23.07 -2.92
C LEU A 321 -13.16 -22.27 -2.72
N LYS A 322 -12.50 -22.40 -1.56
CA LYS A 322 -11.23 -21.71 -1.29
C LYS A 322 -10.11 -22.22 -2.20
N PHE A 323 -10.00 -23.53 -2.38
CA PHE A 323 -8.97 -24.10 -3.27
C PHE A 323 -9.25 -23.78 -4.73
N LEU A 324 -10.51 -23.79 -5.17
CA LEU A 324 -10.90 -23.34 -6.50
C LEU A 324 -10.54 -21.85 -6.71
N ALA A 325 -10.87 -21.00 -5.74
CA ALA A 325 -10.50 -19.58 -5.80
C ALA A 325 -8.99 -19.37 -5.86
N LYS A 326 -8.21 -20.14 -5.08
CA LYS A 326 -6.75 -20.13 -5.11
C LYS A 326 -6.21 -20.60 -6.46
N ALA A 327 -6.73 -21.70 -7.00
CA ALA A 327 -6.29 -22.24 -8.28
C ALA A 327 -6.56 -21.26 -9.43
N ILE A 328 -7.76 -20.68 -9.49
CA ILE A 328 -8.11 -19.69 -10.51
C ILE A 328 -7.24 -18.44 -10.36
N ASN A 329 -7.04 -17.94 -9.14
CA ASN A 329 -6.19 -16.78 -8.92
C ASN A 329 -4.73 -17.06 -9.35
N ASN A 330 -4.19 -18.22 -9.02
CA ASN A 330 -2.84 -18.61 -9.44
C ASN A 330 -2.73 -18.71 -10.96
N PHE A 331 -3.72 -19.31 -11.62
CA PHE A 331 -3.79 -19.42 -13.08
C PHE A 331 -3.81 -18.02 -13.72
N LEU A 332 -4.70 -17.13 -13.27
CA LEU A 332 -4.79 -15.76 -13.79
C LEU A 332 -3.49 -14.97 -13.54
N THR A 333 -2.85 -15.20 -12.40
CA THR A 333 -1.56 -14.56 -12.10
C THR A 333 -0.46 -15.08 -13.02
N ALA A 334 -0.47 -16.35 -13.38
CA ALA A 334 0.51 -16.94 -14.31
C ALA A 334 0.22 -16.61 -15.78
N LEU A 335 -1.02 -16.23 -16.12
CA LEU A 335 -1.39 -15.88 -17.49
C LEU A 335 -0.69 -14.61 -17.97
N THR A 336 -0.44 -13.63 -17.11
CA THR A 336 0.25 -12.41 -17.51
C THR A 336 1.72 -12.64 -17.87
N PRO A 337 2.56 -13.31 -17.08
CA PRO A 337 3.91 -13.71 -17.53
C PRO A 337 3.87 -14.52 -18.83
N PHE A 338 2.91 -15.40 -19.01
CA PHE A 338 2.72 -16.12 -20.27
C PHE A 338 2.51 -15.17 -21.46
N LEU A 339 1.66 -14.16 -21.32
CA LEU A 339 1.45 -13.13 -22.36
C LEU A 339 2.74 -12.34 -22.62
N PHE A 340 3.51 -12.01 -21.59
CA PHE A 340 4.80 -11.33 -21.78
C PHE A 340 5.81 -12.20 -22.53
N TYR A 341 5.91 -13.49 -22.21
CA TYR A 341 6.81 -14.37 -22.92
C TYR A 341 6.38 -14.65 -24.35
N SER A 342 5.07 -14.78 -24.61
CA SER A 342 4.56 -15.09 -25.95
C SER A 342 4.53 -13.86 -26.86
N LEU A 343 3.78 -12.79 -26.46
CA LEU A 343 3.67 -11.56 -27.28
C LEU A 343 4.94 -10.72 -27.17
N GLY A 344 5.47 -10.55 -25.97
CA GLY A 344 6.69 -9.77 -25.76
C GLY A 344 7.90 -10.42 -26.40
N GLY A 345 8.07 -11.74 -26.31
CA GLY A 345 9.10 -12.49 -27.02
C GLY A 345 8.99 -12.35 -28.53
N TYR A 346 7.77 -12.40 -29.07
CA TYR A 346 7.52 -12.13 -30.50
C TYR A 346 7.92 -10.69 -30.90
N PHE A 347 7.62 -9.69 -30.07
CA PHE A 347 8.01 -8.29 -30.34
C PHE A 347 9.53 -8.07 -30.21
N VAL A 348 10.20 -8.81 -29.33
CA VAL A 348 11.68 -8.79 -29.24
C VAL A 348 12.28 -9.38 -30.51
N LEU A 349 11.76 -10.50 -31.02
CA LEU A 349 12.23 -11.11 -32.30
C LEU A 349 12.00 -10.18 -33.51
N GLN A 350 11.01 -9.28 -33.44
CA GLN A 350 10.77 -8.25 -34.44
C GLN A 350 11.55 -6.95 -34.20
N GLU A 351 12.46 -6.92 -33.22
CA GLU A 351 13.25 -5.73 -32.82
C GLU A 351 12.40 -4.51 -32.39
N ARG A 352 11.11 -4.73 -32.12
CA ARG A 352 10.18 -3.68 -31.70
C ARG A 352 10.33 -3.32 -30.22
N VAL A 353 10.71 -4.28 -29.38
CA VAL A 353 10.88 -4.10 -27.93
C VAL A 353 12.23 -4.72 -27.55
N SER A 354 13.05 -4.01 -26.74
CA SER A 354 14.31 -4.57 -26.24
C SER A 354 14.08 -5.66 -25.20
N LEU A 355 15.01 -6.59 -25.09
CA LEU A 355 14.97 -7.64 -24.08
C LEU A 355 14.92 -7.05 -22.67
N GLY A 356 15.67 -6.00 -22.39
CA GLY A 356 15.64 -5.28 -21.13
C GLY A 356 14.28 -4.67 -20.81
N ALA A 357 13.60 -4.10 -21.80
CA ALA A 357 12.23 -3.58 -21.62
C ALA A 357 11.26 -4.71 -21.26
N LEU A 358 11.34 -5.86 -21.91
CA LEU A 358 10.53 -7.04 -21.59
C LEU A 358 10.74 -7.52 -20.15
N VAL A 359 12.00 -7.64 -19.72
CA VAL A 359 12.37 -8.04 -18.35
C VAL A 359 11.85 -7.01 -17.30
N ALA A 360 12.00 -5.73 -17.62
CA ALA A 360 11.54 -4.66 -16.73
C ALA A 360 10.00 -4.61 -16.62
N MET A 361 9.27 -4.81 -17.74
CA MET A 361 7.81 -4.90 -17.73
C MET A 361 7.30 -6.10 -16.93
N LEU A 362 7.97 -7.24 -17.03
CA LEU A 362 7.66 -8.44 -16.24
C LEU A 362 7.87 -8.19 -14.74
N SER A 363 8.93 -7.46 -14.39
CA SER A 363 9.21 -7.06 -13.00
C SER A 363 8.17 -6.05 -12.49
N ALA A 364 7.82 -5.05 -13.28
CA ALA A 364 6.79 -4.06 -12.98
C ALA A 364 5.42 -4.72 -12.73
N HIS A 365 5.03 -5.69 -13.55
CA HIS A 365 3.77 -6.43 -13.37
C HIS A 365 3.72 -7.18 -12.04
N LYS A 366 4.82 -7.77 -11.58
CA LYS A 366 4.88 -8.45 -10.27
C LYS A 366 4.56 -7.51 -9.11
N GLU A 367 5.02 -6.27 -9.20
CA GLU A 367 4.77 -5.24 -8.19
C GLU A 367 3.32 -4.70 -8.20
N PHE A 368 2.56 -4.92 -9.27
CA PHE A 368 1.21 -4.34 -9.45
C PHE A 368 0.17 -4.88 -8.46
N SER A 369 0.24 -6.17 -8.12
CA SER A 369 -0.80 -6.85 -7.32
C SER A 369 -0.88 -6.37 -5.88
N SER A 370 0.24 -5.96 -5.28
CA SER A 370 0.28 -5.53 -3.87
C SER A 370 -0.45 -4.22 -3.63
N PRO A 371 -0.15 -3.12 -4.36
CA PRO A 371 -0.84 -1.84 -4.20
C PRO A 371 -2.35 -1.94 -4.40
N LEU A 372 -2.77 -2.73 -5.38
CA LEU A 372 -4.20 -2.94 -5.66
C LEU A 372 -4.93 -3.58 -4.48
N LYS A 373 -4.35 -4.64 -3.88
CA LYS A 373 -4.88 -5.28 -2.67
C LYS A 373 -4.94 -4.33 -1.48
N ASP A 374 -3.92 -3.49 -1.31
CA ASP A 374 -3.85 -2.53 -0.22
C ASP A 374 -4.90 -1.41 -0.36
N LEU A 375 -5.18 -0.95 -1.59
CA LEU A 375 -6.29 -0.02 -1.85
C LEU A 375 -7.66 -0.63 -1.52
N PHE A 376 -7.88 -1.90 -1.89
CA PHE A 376 -9.12 -2.60 -1.51
C PHE A 376 -9.25 -2.77 0.00
N ARG A 377 -8.17 -3.13 0.68
CA ARG A 377 -8.14 -3.22 2.15
C ARG A 377 -8.46 -1.87 2.78
N PHE A 378 -7.85 -0.81 2.29
CA PHE A 378 -8.11 0.56 2.74
C PHE A 378 -9.58 0.94 2.57
N TYR A 379 -10.20 0.64 1.43
CA TYR A 379 -11.62 0.90 1.21
C TYR A 379 -12.51 0.16 2.22
N GLN A 380 -12.25 -1.14 2.45
CA GLN A 380 -12.99 -1.91 3.44
C GLN A 380 -12.80 -1.39 4.86
N GLN A 381 -11.57 -1.02 5.21
CA GLN A 381 -11.22 -0.46 6.50
C GLN A 381 -11.88 0.91 6.72
N SER A 382 -11.98 1.74 5.67
CA SER A 382 -12.63 3.05 5.76
C SER A 382 -14.10 2.96 6.19
N GLU A 383 -14.84 1.98 5.66
CA GLU A 383 -16.25 1.76 6.02
C GLU A 383 -16.39 1.21 7.45
N ASP A 384 -15.53 0.25 7.85
CA ASP A 384 -15.54 -0.30 9.21
C ASP A 384 -15.24 0.79 10.26
N VAL A 385 -14.22 1.59 10.02
CA VAL A 385 -13.80 2.66 10.93
C VAL A 385 -14.83 3.79 10.99
N ARG A 386 -15.49 4.09 9.87
CA ARG A 386 -16.59 5.07 9.85
C ARG A 386 -17.74 4.67 10.78
N ILE A 387 -18.14 3.40 10.74
CA ILE A 387 -19.18 2.86 11.62
C ILE A 387 -18.74 2.95 13.08
N ARG A 388 -17.51 2.48 13.40
CA ARG A 388 -16.96 2.55 14.77
C ARG A 388 -16.91 3.97 15.30
N TYR A 389 -16.47 4.92 14.48
CA TYR A 389 -16.42 6.33 14.90
C TYR A 389 -17.81 6.91 15.19
N GLN A 390 -18.85 6.53 14.43
CA GLN A 390 -20.22 6.91 14.70
C GLN A 390 -20.72 6.35 16.03
N GLU A 391 -20.40 5.10 16.34
CA GLU A 391 -20.74 4.46 17.62
C GLU A 391 -20.01 5.13 18.80
N ILE A 392 -18.71 5.40 18.66
CA ILE A 392 -17.92 6.14 19.65
C ILE A 392 -18.51 7.52 19.90
N ARG A 393 -18.91 8.22 18.84
CA ARG A 393 -19.52 9.55 18.92
C ARG A 393 -20.88 9.50 19.60
N ALA A 394 -21.76 8.54 19.25
CA ALA A 394 -23.05 8.34 19.88
C ALA A 394 -22.90 8.02 21.38
N PHE A 395 -21.94 7.21 21.74
CA PHE A 395 -21.59 6.94 23.14
C PHE A 395 -21.14 8.20 23.87
N ALA A 396 -20.22 8.98 23.27
CA ALA A 396 -19.70 10.21 23.88
C ALA A 396 -20.75 11.30 24.03
N SER A 397 -21.74 11.41 23.12
CA SER A 397 -22.82 12.41 23.18
C SER A 397 -24.00 12.02 24.07
N GLY A 398 -23.92 10.89 24.80
CA GLY A 398 -25.01 10.46 25.69
C GLY A 398 -26.29 10.02 24.95
N SER A 399 -26.34 10.11 23.63
CA SER A 399 -27.46 9.62 22.85
C SER A 399 -27.52 8.10 22.92
N ARG A 400 -28.55 7.55 23.54
CA ARG A 400 -28.81 6.11 23.65
C ARG A 400 -29.04 5.49 22.26
N GLY A 401 -27.99 5.10 21.57
CA GLY A 401 -28.05 4.01 20.61
C GLY A 401 -27.61 2.76 21.36
N ALA A 402 -28.53 1.88 21.69
CA ALA A 402 -28.15 0.52 22.11
C ALA A 402 -27.18 -0.05 21.09
N PRO A 403 -26.10 -0.78 21.50
CA PRO A 403 -25.22 -1.43 20.54
C PRO A 403 -26.10 -2.34 19.68
N GLY A 404 -26.24 -1.97 18.43
CA GLY A 404 -27.02 -2.77 17.48
C GLY A 404 -26.42 -4.18 17.42
N PRO A 405 -27.23 -5.22 17.18
CA PRO A 405 -26.79 -6.63 17.16
C PRO A 405 -25.67 -6.93 16.15
N ALA A 406 -25.32 -5.95 15.29
CA ALA A 406 -24.23 -6.05 14.33
C ALA A 406 -22.82 -6.05 14.97
N VAL A 407 -22.60 -5.34 16.08
CA VAL A 407 -21.27 -5.24 16.73
C VAL A 407 -20.95 -6.50 17.54
N ALA A 408 -21.94 -7.07 18.24
CA ALA A 408 -21.77 -8.34 18.93
C ALA A 408 -21.44 -9.50 17.98
N ALA A 409 -21.96 -9.45 16.74
CA ALA A 409 -21.68 -10.46 15.71
C ALA A 409 -20.32 -10.26 15.03
N ARG A 410 -19.76 -9.05 15.02
CA ARG A 410 -18.50 -8.71 14.34
C ARG A 410 -17.27 -8.92 15.23
N ASN A 411 -17.38 -8.74 16.53
CA ASN A 411 -16.29 -9.00 17.49
C ASN A 411 -15.91 -10.48 17.65
N GLN A 412 -16.62 -11.40 16.99
CA GLN A 412 -16.22 -12.82 16.91
C GLN A 412 -15.27 -13.16 15.74
N TYR A 413 -14.92 -12.19 14.91
CA TYR A 413 -13.83 -12.35 13.96
C TYR A 413 -12.55 -11.79 14.58
N GLY A 414 -11.84 -12.65 15.30
CA GLY A 414 -10.45 -12.42 15.69
C GLY A 414 -9.60 -12.09 14.44
N PRO A 415 -8.48 -11.36 14.60
CA PRO A 415 -7.60 -11.06 13.49
C PRO A 415 -7.20 -12.35 12.80
N SER A 416 -7.29 -12.36 11.48
CA SER A 416 -6.72 -13.43 10.64
C SER A 416 -5.26 -13.62 11.09
N PRO A 417 -4.81 -14.87 11.36
CA PRO A 417 -3.43 -15.08 11.79
C PRO A 417 -2.51 -14.55 10.70
N ALA A 418 -1.81 -13.45 10.99
CA ALA A 418 -0.63 -13.06 10.28
C ALA A 418 0.33 -14.27 10.34
N HIS A 419 0.91 -14.64 9.22
CA HIS A 419 1.97 -15.63 9.15
C HIS A 419 3.11 -15.21 10.08
N GLY A 420 3.08 -15.68 11.31
CA GLY A 420 4.18 -15.66 12.23
C GLY A 420 4.97 -16.95 12.04
N ASN A 421 6.14 -16.85 11.41
CA ASN A 421 7.18 -17.85 11.57
C ASN A 421 7.58 -17.89 13.03
N SER A 422 7.01 -18.81 13.77
CA SER A 422 7.50 -19.16 15.11
C SER A 422 8.74 -20.04 14.94
N PHE A 423 9.91 -19.43 15.01
CA PHE A 423 11.13 -20.15 15.37
C PHE A 423 10.99 -20.60 16.83
N THR A 424 10.66 -21.85 17.05
CA THR A 424 10.76 -22.51 18.34
C THR A 424 12.24 -22.77 18.66
N TYR A 425 12.78 -22.01 19.59
CA TYR A 425 14.08 -22.30 20.21
C TYR A 425 13.86 -23.44 21.21
N GLU A 426 14.25 -24.64 20.82
CA GLU A 426 14.31 -25.81 21.70
C GLU A 426 15.52 -25.67 22.65
N ARG A 427 15.25 -25.34 23.91
CA ARG A 427 16.26 -25.28 24.97
C ARG A 427 16.54 -26.69 25.44
N LYS A 428 17.59 -27.34 24.93
CA LYS A 428 18.18 -28.55 25.53
C LYS A 428 18.72 -28.19 26.92
N ARG A 429 18.21 -28.85 27.96
CA ARG A 429 18.86 -28.91 29.28
C ARG A 429 19.95 -29.99 29.24
N PRO A 430 21.13 -29.74 29.83
CA PRO A 430 22.11 -30.81 30.05
C PRO A 430 21.72 -31.61 31.29
N SER A 431 21.92 -32.90 31.16
CA SER A 431 21.92 -33.90 32.24
C SER A 431 23.09 -33.70 33.19
#